data_7e72c2bdf1c8d4d20d60fa5f475d57fe
#
_entry.id   7e72c2bdf1c8d4d20d60fa5f475d57fe
#
_cell.length_a   1.000
_cell.length_b   1.000
_cell.length_c   1.000
_cell.angle_alpha   90.00
_cell.angle_beta   90.00
_cell.angle_gamma   90.00
#
_symmetry.space_group_name_H-M   'P 1'
#
loop_
_entity.id
_entity.type
_entity.pdbx_description
1 polymer ?
#
loop_
_entity_poly.entity_id
_entity_poly.type
_entity_poly.pdbx_seq_one_letter_code
_entity_poly.pdbx_strand_id
1 'polypeptide(L)'
;MRRLFLAAPILAALVAGAAAAPARADSYNDSTTGIYVATPDDFKISRGIREGYALALHIDPTGSYPNRVEGEPRLCGLYFKAVPSSETQQWFNSRWKDEALLVEVRRLLERVMEVKSEETFTLRDEKGGDVVGLEVVGPVRQNLSAVLMTSLINTPRGQMQMSCALRSDQAVKAGFALRAIRDTIKPPK
;
A
#
# COMPACT_ATOMS: atom_id res chain seq x y z
N MET A 1 -14.52 -74.47 -31.26
CA MET A 1 -14.63 -73.04 -31.35
C MET A 1 -14.08 -72.41 -30.09
N ARG A 2 -12.82 -71.95 -30.14
CA ARG A 2 -12.13 -71.29 -28.98
C ARG A 2 -12.19 -69.78 -29.19
N ARG A 3 -12.83 -69.07 -28.26
CA ARG A 3 -12.86 -67.60 -28.26
C ARG A 3 -11.67 -67.10 -27.44
N LEU A 4 -10.76 -66.39 -28.12
CA LEU A 4 -9.67 -65.64 -27.49
C LEU A 4 -10.26 -64.31 -26.98
N PHE A 5 -10.11 -64.06 -25.69
CA PHE A 5 -10.33 -62.74 -25.08
C PHE A 5 -8.99 -61.96 -25.11
N LEU A 6 -8.94 -60.91 -25.87
CA LEU A 6 -7.87 -59.92 -25.85
C LEU A 6 -8.15 -58.97 -24.67
N ALA A 7 -7.28 -58.98 -23.67
CA ALA A 7 -7.26 -58.01 -22.60
C ALA A 7 -6.39 -56.82 -23.01
N ALA A 8 -6.98 -55.64 -23.12
CA ALA A 8 -6.27 -54.40 -23.39
C ALA A 8 -5.80 -53.81 -22.04
N PRO A 9 -4.51 -53.40 -21.90
CA PRO A 9 -4.06 -52.67 -20.69
C PRO A 9 -4.50 -51.22 -20.76
N ILE A 10 -5.23 -50.78 -19.75
CA ILE A 10 -5.56 -49.38 -19.50
C ILE A 10 -4.32 -48.71 -18.91
N LEU A 11 -3.67 -47.87 -19.68
CA LEU A 11 -2.57 -47.00 -19.23
C LEU A 11 -3.20 -45.83 -18.43
N ALA A 12 -3.17 -45.87 -17.11
CA ALA A 12 -3.53 -44.77 -16.28
C ALA A 12 -2.40 -43.73 -16.27
N ALA A 13 -2.58 -42.66 -17.02
CA ALA A 13 -1.68 -41.48 -16.98
C ALA A 13 -1.88 -40.75 -15.65
N LEU A 14 -0.94 -40.89 -14.70
CA LEU A 14 -0.83 -40.04 -13.51
C LEU A 14 -0.42 -38.64 -13.96
N VAL A 15 -1.38 -37.73 -14.07
CA VAL A 15 -1.13 -36.28 -14.15
C VAL A 15 -0.68 -35.82 -12.77
N ALA A 16 0.63 -35.74 -12.56
CA ALA A 16 1.20 -35.09 -11.39
C ALA A 16 0.92 -33.58 -11.53
N GLY A 17 -0.18 -33.13 -10.95
CA GLY A 17 -0.47 -31.71 -10.78
C GLY A 17 0.63 -31.12 -9.89
N ALA A 18 1.55 -30.36 -10.48
CA ALA A 18 2.45 -29.50 -9.72
C ALA A 18 1.56 -28.51 -8.96
N ALA A 19 1.34 -28.75 -7.67
CA ALA A 19 0.74 -27.77 -6.77
C ALA A 19 1.69 -26.57 -6.77
N ALA A 20 1.30 -25.48 -7.47
CA ALA A 20 2.00 -24.21 -7.36
C ALA A 20 2.02 -23.86 -5.87
N ALA A 21 3.22 -23.72 -5.31
CA ALA A 21 3.36 -23.25 -3.93
C ALA A 21 2.60 -21.92 -3.83
N PRO A 22 1.77 -21.71 -2.77
CA PRO A 22 1.09 -20.44 -2.61
C PRO A 22 2.14 -19.34 -2.61
N ALA A 23 1.99 -18.40 -3.52
CA ALA A 23 2.86 -17.24 -3.58
C ALA A 23 2.79 -16.55 -2.20
N ARG A 24 3.95 -16.24 -1.63
CA ARG A 24 4.07 -15.80 -0.23
C ARG A 24 4.00 -14.28 -0.21
N ALA A 25 2.91 -13.74 0.36
CA ALA A 25 2.78 -12.31 0.60
C ALA A 25 4.04 -11.77 1.31
N ASP A 26 4.59 -10.67 0.81
CA ASP A 26 5.72 -10.01 1.47
C ASP A 26 5.22 -9.18 2.65
N SER A 27 5.98 -9.12 3.73
CA SER A 27 5.62 -8.33 4.90
C SER A 27 6.84 -7.76 5.58
N TYR A 28 6.67 -6.59 6.16
CA TYR A 28 7.70 -5.89 6.91
C TYR A 28 7.18 -5.51 8.29
N ASN A 29 7.96 -5.85 9.32
CA ASN A 29 7.69 -5.50 10.71
C ASN A 29 8.91 -4.77 11.27
N ASP A 30 8.75 -3.49 11.62
CA ASP A 30 9.82 -2.70 12.23
C ASP A 30 9.72 -2.70 13.75
N SER A 31 10.58 -3.46 14.40
CA SER A 31 10.59 -3.56 15.87
C SER A 31 10.87 -2.24 16.58
N THR A 32 11.52 -1.28 15.92
CA THR A 32 11.87 0.02 16.50
C THR A 32 10.67 0.95 16.54
N THR A 33 9.90 1.01 15.47
CA THR A 33 8.73 1.89 15.37
C THR A 33 7.42 1.19 15.72
N GLY A 34 7.38 -0.15 15.63
CA GLY A 34 6.17 -0.96 15.77
C GLY A 34 5.28 -0.94 14.52
N ILE A 35 5.79 -0.43 13.40
CA ILE A 35 5.03 -0.38 12.15
C ILE A 35 5.08 -1.74 11.46
N TYR A 36 3.91 -2.22 11.05
CA TYR A 36 3.75 -3.39 10.20
C TYR A 36 3.07 -3.02 8.90
N VAL A 37 3.48 -3.66 7.81
CA VAL A 37 2.81 -3.59 6.50
C VAL A 37 2.98 -4.92 5.78
N ALA A 38 1.96 -5.34 5.05
CA ALA A 38 2.01 -6.52 4.18
C ALA A 38 1.55 -6.16 2.77
N THR A 39 2.03 -6.92 1.79
CA THR A 39 1.67 -6.74 0.38
C THR A 39 1.16 -8.06 -0.20
N PRO A 40 0.29 -8.01 -1.24
CA PRO A 40 0.04 -9.16 -2.11
C PRO A 40 1.33 -9.65 -2.78
N ASP A 41 1.29 -10.86 -3.34
CA ASP A 41 2.44 -11.56 -3.93
C ASP A 41 3.08 -10.86 -5.13
N ASP A 42 2.30 -10.02 -5.80
CA ASP A 42 2.75 -9.22 -6.94
C ASP A 42 3.48 -7.93 -6.55
N PHE A 43 3.70 -7.72 -5.23
CA PHE A 43 4.47 -6.61 -4.69
C PHE A 43 5.57 -7.09 -3.74
N LYS A 44 6.61 -6.29 -3.62
CA LYS A 44 7.70 -6.47 -2.65
C LYS A 44 7.95 -5.20 -1.85
N ILE A 45 8.41 -5.40 -0.62
CA ILE A 45 8.80 -4.33 0.28
C ILE A 45 10.33 -4.31 0.39
N SER A 46 10.92 -3.13 0.33
CA SER A 46 12.35 -2.94 0.60
C SER A 46 12.55 -1.74 1.52
N ARG A 47 13.57 -1.84 2.39
CA ARG A 47 13.95 -0.72 3.26
C ARG A 47 14.67 0.34 2.43
N GLY A 48 14.27 1.59 2.61
CA GLY A 48 14.94 2.76 2.07
C GLY A 48 15.59 3.59 3.17
N ILE A 49 16.23 4.68 2.74
CA ILE A 49 16.76 5.72 3.63
C ILE A 49 16.15 7.04 3.17
N ARG A 50 15.61 7.80 4.12
CA ARG A 50 15.13 9.16 3.88
C ARG A 50 15.48 10.01 5.09
N GLU A 51 16.26 11.06 4.86
CA GLU A 51 16.69 11.96 5.92
C GLU A 51 15.50 12.57 6.66
N GLY A 52 15.57 12.60 8.00
CA GLY A 52 14.51 13.12 8.86
C GLY A 52 13.35 12.14 9.11
N TYR A 53 13.40 10.90 8.59
CA TYR A 53 12.41 9.88 8.83
C TYR A 53 12.98 8.71 9.64
N ALA A 54 12.22 8.22 10.62
CA ALA A 54 12.60 7.06 11.43
C ALA A 54 12.45 5.75 10.65
N LEU A 55 11.52 5.71 9.68
CA LEU A 55 11.33 4.57 8.78
C LEU A 55 11.04 5.08 7.37
N ALA A 56 11.67 4.45 6.38
CA ALA A 56 11.36 4.60 4.97
C ALA A 56 11.30 3.21 4.33
N LEU A 57 10.19 2.88 3.71
CA LEU A 57 9.98 1.65 2.95
C LEU A 57 9.59 1.99 1.51
N HIS A 58 10.02 1.16 0.59
CA HIS A 58 9.64 1.20 -0.81
C HIS A 58 8.78 -0.02 -1.10
N ILE A 59 7.70 0.18 -1.84
CA ILE A 59 6.77 -0.87 -2.24
C ILE A 59 6.73 -0.83 -3.76
N ASP A 60 7.20 -1.90 -4.38
CA ASP A 60 7.34 -2.00 -5.83
C ASP A 60 6.71 -3.31 -6.33
N PRO A 61 6.18 -3.35 -7.55
CA PRO A 61 5.71 -4.59 -8.15
C PRO A 61 6.88 -5.57 -8.36
N THR A 62 6.60 -6.87 -8.23
CA THR A 62 7.55 -7.94 -8.57
C THR A 62 7.62 -8.18 -10.06
N GLY A 63 6.54 -7.86 -10.79
CA GLY A 63 6.40 -7.93 -12.24
C GLY A 63 6.39 -6.56 -12.92
N SER A 64 5.81 -6.52 -14.12
CA SER A 64 5.70 -5.29 -14.92
C SER A 64 4.47 -4.45 -14.59
N TYR A 65 3.53 -4.93 -13.79
CA TYR A 65 2.30 -4.22 -13.46
C TYR A 65 2.14 -4.04 -11.94
N PRO A 66 1.72 -2.85 -11.49
CA PRO A 66 1.54 -1.61 -12.26
C PRO A 66 2.89 -1.02 -12.70
N ASN A 67 2.92 -0.44 -13.90
CA ASN A 67 4.13 0.23 -14.39
C ASN A 67 4.41 1.49 -13.58
N ARG A 68 5.68 1.73 -13.29
CA ARG A 68 6.11 3.00 -12.70
C ARG A 68 5.91 4.15 -13.69
N VAL A 69 5.71 5.34 -13.16
CA VAL A 69 5.78 6.57 -13.93
C VAL A 69 7.22 6.75 -14.41
N GLU A 70 7.40 7.20 -15.63
CA GLU A 70 8.73 7.46 -16.19
C GLU A 70 9.49 8.49 -15.32
N GLY A 71 10.75 8.18 -15.02
CA GLY A 71 11.58 9.00 -14.13
C GLY A 71 11.40 8.71 -12.63
N GLU A 72 10.33 8.01 -12.22
CA GLU A 72 10.14 7.65 -10.82
C GLU A 72 10.87 6.36 -10.47
N PRO A 73 11.78 6.39 -9.47
CA PRO A 73 12.57 5.22 -9.11
C PRO A 73 11.76 4.14 -8.38
N ARG A 74 10.58 4.50 -7.83
CA ARG A 74 9.71 3.64 -7.02
C ARG A 74 8.25 3.84 -7.38
N LEU A 75 7.44 2.79 -7.16
CA LEU A 75 6.00 2.89 -7.29
C LEU A 75 5.40 3.61 -6.08
N CYS A 76 5.73 3.14 -4.86
CA CYS A 76 5.27 3.73 -3.61
C CYS A 76 6.42 3.89 -2.60
N GLY A 77 6.28 4.89 -1.74
CA GLY A 77 7.05 5.05 -0.52
C GLY A 77 6.12 5.09 0.70
N LEU A 78 6.46 4.34 1.75
CA LEU A 78 5.86 4.46 3.07
C LEU A 78 6.89 5.06 4.01
N TYR A 79 6.56 6.20 4.59
CA TYR A 79 7.47 7.00 5.40
C TYR A 79 6.88 7.27 6.78
N PHE A 80 7.68 7.15 7.82
CA PHE A 80 7.29 7.51 9.17
C PHE A 80 8.28 8.51 9.75
N LYS A 81 7.75 9.66 10.20
CA LYS A 81 8.48 10.68 10.92
C LYS A 81 8.07 10.64 12.38
N ALA A 82 9.03 10.33 13.26
CA ALA A 82 8.79 10.35 14.70
C ALA A 82 8.63 11.80 15.18
N VAL A 83 7.43 12.15 15.57
CA VAL A 83 7.06 13.46 16.16
C VAL A 83 6.14 13.14 17.34
N PRO A 84 6.67 12.77 18.51
CA PRO A 84 5.87 12.41 19.66
C PRO A 84 4.94 13.54 20.11
N SER A 85 3.73 13.19 20.52
CA SER A 85 2.72 14.09 21.03
C SER A 85 2.10 13.51 22.29
N SER A 86 1.65 14.37 23.20
CA SER A 86 0.87 13.99 24.39
C SER A 86 -0.63 13.77 24.07
N GLU A 87 -1.06 14.13 22.85
CA GLU A 87 -2.44 13.98 22.43
C GLU A 87 -2.82 12.51 22.23
N THR A 88 -4.11 12.19 22.40
CA THR A 88 -4.64 10.85 22.22
C THR A 88 -4.86 10.50 20.76
N GLN A 89 -4.93 9.21 20.43
CA GLN A 89 -5.31 8.78 19.06
C GLN A 89 -6.70 9.30 18.67
N GLN A 90 -7.64 9.36 19.62
CA GLN A 90 -8.97 9.90 19.36
C GLN A 90 -8.92 11.39 18.97
N TRP A 91 -8.03 12.17 19.58
CA TRP A 91 -7.79 13.54 19.17
C TRP A 91 -7.30 13.64 17.74
N PHE A 92 -6.27 12.84 17.36
CA PHE A 92 -5.78 12.79 15.98
C PHE A 92 -6.87 12.37 14.98
N ASN A 93 -7.69 11.37 15.35
CA ASN A 93 -8.79 10.91 14.50
C ASN A 93 -9.83 12.02 14.26
N SER A 94 -10.12 12.83 15.28
CA SER A 94 -11.08 13.94 15.17
C SER A 94 -10.59 15.08 14.28
N ARG A 95 -9.27 15.25 14.14
CA ARG A 95 -8.66 16.31 13.32
C ARG A 95 -8.99 16.18 11.84
N TRP A 96 -9.19 14.95 11.34
CA TRP A 96 -9.60 14.74 9.95
C TRP A 96 -11.05 15.17 9.64
N LYS A 97 -11.78 15.71 10.62
CA LYS A 97 -13.08 16.36 10.45
C LYS A 97 -12.98 17.90 10.54
N ASP A 98 -11.80 18.43 10.81
CA ASP A 98 -11.55 19.86 10.93
C ASP A 98 -11.30 20.46 9.56
N GLU A 99 -12.26 21.25 9.07
CA GLU A 99 -12.20 21.87 7.73
C GLU A 99 -10.97 22.77 7.58
N ALA A 100 -10.56 23.48 8.61
CA ALA A 100 -9.38 24.35 8.54
C ALA A 100 -8.10 23.53 8.30
N LEU A 101 -7.97 22.36 8.94
CA LEU A 101 -6.86 21.46 8.69
C LEU A 101 -6.92 20.90 7.26
N LEU A 102 -8.09 20.46 6.79
CA LEU A 102 -8.26 19.90 5.45
C LEU A 102 -7.92 20.93 4.37
N VAL A 103 -8.33 22.17 4.54
CA VAL A 103 -7.96 23.29 3.63
C VAL A 103 -6.44 23.47 3.59
N GLU A 104 -5.75 23.41 4.74
CA GLU A 104 -4.30 23.55 4.77
C GLU A 104 -3.58 22.36 4.11
N VAL A 105 -4.02 21.13 4.41
CA VAL A 105 -3.49 19.91 3.77
C VAL A 105 -3.66 19.98 2.25
N ARG A 106 -4.86 20.35 1.80
CA ARG A 106 -5.17 20.53 0.36
C ARG A 106 -4.22 21.55 -0.27
N ARG A 107 -4.08 22.73 0.34
CA ARG A 107 -3.18 23.80 -0.14
C ARG A 107 -1.71 23.34 -0.26
N LEU A 108 -1.24 22.49 0.66
CA LEU A 108 0.10 21.93 0.59
C LEU A 108 0.24 20.94 -0.56
N LEU A 109 -0.74 20.06 -0.75
CA LEU A 109 -0.74 19.05 -1.81
C LEU A 109 -0.94 19.68 -3.20
N GLU A 110 -1.69 20.76 -3.31
CA GLU A 110 -1.93 21.50 -4.56
C GLU A 110 -0.66 22.11 -5.16
N ARG A 111 0.44 22.16 -4.43
CA ARG A 111 1.75 22.53 -4.97
C ARG A 111 2.33 21.46 -5.91
N VAL A 112 1.93 20.21 -5.74
CA VAL A 112 2.46 19.07 -6.50
C VAL A 112 1.42 18.35 -7.34
N MET A 113 0.14 18.40 -6.94
CA MET A 113 -0.96 17.70 -7.62
C MET A 113 -2.22 18.55 -7.67
N GLU A 114 -3.14 18.25 -8.59
CA GLU A 114 -4.49 18.78 -8.57
C GLU A 114 -5.38 17.81 -7.78
N VAL A 115 -5.89 18.24 -6.62
CA VAL A 115 -6.73 17.38 -5.76
C VAL A 115 -8.05 17.06 -6.48
N LYS A 116 -8.31 15.78 -6.75
CA LYS A 116 -9.54 15.28 -7.39
C LYS A 116 -10.46 14.54 -6.43
N SER A 117 -9.89 13.81 -5.47
CA SER A 117 -10.64 13.17 -4.40
C SER A 117 -9.90 13.29 -3.07
N GLU A 118 -10.69 13.32 -2.01
CA GLU A 118 -10.23 13.42 -0.64
C GLU A 118 -11.19 12.58 0.22
N GLU A 119 -10.68 11.52 0.83
CA GLU A 119 -11.49 10.54 1.56
C GLU A 119 -10.79 10.11 2.84
N THR A 120 -11.52 10.01 3.94
CA THR A 120 -10.99 9.39 5.15
C THR A 120 -11.09 7.86 5.06
N PHE A 121 -10.10 7.19 5.67
CA PHE A 121 -10.08 5.73 5.84
C PHE A 121 -9.74 5.38 7.28
N THR A 122 -9.97 4.13 7.68
CA THR A 122 -9.69 3.65 9.04
C THR A 122 -8.78 2.43 8.99
N LEU A 123 -7.68 2.49 9.73
CA LEU A 123 -6.81 1.36 10.01
C LEU A 123 -7.08 0.85 11.42
N ARG A 124 -6.60 -0.37 11.71
CA ARG A 124 -6.58 -0.94 13.06
C ARG A 124 -5.15 -0.98 13.59
N ASP A 125 -4.94 -0.43 14.78
CA ASP A 125 -3.68 -0.64 15.47
C ASP A 125 -3.58 -2.10 15.97
N GLU A 126 -2.44 -2.48 16.54
CA GLU A 126 -2.26 -3.86 17.05
C GLU A 126 -3.19 -4.22 18.21
N LYS A 127 -3.78 -3.26 18.90
CA LYS A 127 -4.75 -3.49 19.99
C LYS A 127 -6.19 -3.46 19.48
N GLY A 128 -6.40 -3.28 18.18
CA GLY A 128 -7.71 -3.17 17.55
C GLY A 128 -8.34 -1.78 17.65
N GLY A 129 -7.60 -0.76 18.08
CA GLY A 129 -8.04 0.62 18.12
C GLY A 129 -8.11 1.24 16.71
N ASP A 130 -9.05 2.15 16.50
CA ASP A 130 -9.22 2.86 15.25
C ASP A 130 -8.16 3.96 15.08
N VAL A 131 -7.50 3.97 13.93
CA VAL A 131 -6.61 5.03 13.47
C VAL A 131 -7.15 5.56 12.15
N VAL A 132 -7.69 6.78 12.17
CA VAL A 132 -8.24 7.41 10.97
C VAL A 132 -7.12 8.13 10.22
N GLY A 133 -7.08 7.94 8.91
CA GLY A 133 -6.21 8.65 7.97
C GLY A 133 -6.99 9.37 6.89
N LEU A 134 -6.28 10.16 6.10
CA LEU A 134 -6.79 10.89 4.94
C LEU A 134 -6.07 10.40 3.68
N GLU A 135 -6.82 9.98 2.67
CA GLU A 135 -6.30 9.71 1.33
C GLU A 135 -6.67 10.85 0.39
N VAL A 136 -5.69 11.32 -0.36
CA VAL A 136 -5.86 12.35 -1.38
C VAL A 136 -5.32 11.84 -2.70
N VAL A 137 -6.10 11.97 -3.78
CA VAL A 137 -5.74 11.47 -5.10
C VAL A 137 -5.92 12.58 -6.15
N GLY A 138 -4.99 12.65 -7.09
CA GLY A 138 -5.11 13.55 -8.23
C GLY A 138 -3.91 13.53 -9.18
N PRO A 139 -4.05 14.13 -10.38
CA PRO A 139 -2.96 14.21 -11.35
C PRO A 139 -1.82 15.09 -10.83
N VAL A 140 -0.59 14.72 -11.16
CA VAL A 140 0.61 15.50 -10.84
C VAL A 140 0.67 16.71 -11.75
N ARG A 141 0.83 17.93 -11.21
CA ARG A 141 0.80 19.18 -12.00
C ARG A 141 1.88 19.25 -13.07
N GLN A 142 3.06 18.74 -12.80
CA GLN A 142 4.20 18.76 -13.72
C GLN A 142 4.26 17.54 -14.64
N ASN A 143 3.39 16.54 -14.43
CA ASN A 143 3.33 15.32 -15.23
C ASN A 143 1.89 14.79 -15.28
N LEU A 144 1.11 15.25 -16.25
CA LEU A 144 -0.30 14.88 -16.41
C LEU A 144 -0.52 13.39 -16.73
N SER A 145 0.53 12.66 -17.13
CA SER A 145 0.47 11.20 -17.29
C SER A 145 0.59 10.45 -15.97
N ALA A 146 0.83 11.16 -14.87
CA ALA A 146 0.96 10.62 -13.53
C ALA A 146 -0.20 11.04 -12.62
N VAL A 147 -0.66 10.10 -11.79
CA VAL A 147 -1.60 10.32 -10.70
C VAL A 147 -0.87 10.01 -9.39
N LEU A 148 -0.91 10.95 -8.47
CA LEU A 148 -0.42 10.75 -7.11
C LEU A 148 -1.57 10.30 -6.21
N MET A 149 -1.36 9.21 -5.48
CA MET A 149 -2.22 8.74 -4.40
C MET A 149 -1.42 8.86 -3.09
N THR A 150 -1.87 9.70 -2.18
CA THR A 150 -1.19 9.96 -0.92
C THR A 150 -2.12 9.69 0.25
N SER A 151 -1.70 8.82 1.17
CA SER A 151 -2.40 8.52 2.42
C SER A 151 -1.61 9.10 3.58
N LEU A 152 -2.27 9.90 4.40
CA LEU A 152 -1.71 10.60 5.57
C LEU A 152 -2.31 10.01 6.83
N ILE A 153 -1.48 9.68 7.82
CA ILE A 153 -1.87 9.05 9.08
C ILE A 153 -1.12 9.76 10.20
N ASN A 154 -1.86 10.26 11.18
CA ASN A 154 -1.29 10.86 12.37
C ASN A 154 -1.55 9.99 13.60
N THR A 155 -0.52 9.79 14.41
CA THR A 155 -0.56 9.04 15.65
C THR A 155 0.16 9.80 16.79
N PRO A 156 -0.05 9.45 18.06
CA PRO A 156 0.73 10.01 19.15
C PRO A 156 2.25 9.82 19.03
N ARG A 157 2.70 8.84 18.25
CA ARG A 157 4.13 8.54 18.03
C ARG A 157 4.70 9.32 16.86
N GLY A 158 3.87 9.85 15.96
CA GLY A 158 4.32 10.60 14.79
C GLY A 158 3.40 10.56 13.59
N GLN A 159 3.95 10.96 12.46
CA GLN A 159 3.26 11.09 11.19
C GLN A 159 3.72 10.03 10.21
N MET A 160 2.77 9.37 9.58
CA MET A 160 3.02 8.37 8.54
C MET A 160 2.41 8.86 7.23
N GLN A 161 3.13 8.61 6.14
CA GLN A 161 2.69 8.92 4.79
C GLN A 161 2.98 7.73 3.87
N MET A 162 1.98 7.26 3.15
CA MET A 162 2.17 6.38 2.01
C MET A 162 1.86 7.17 0.73
N SER A 163 2.83 7.29 -0.17
CA SER A 163 2.65 8.00 -1.45
C SER A 163 3.02 7.10 -2.61
N CYS A 164 2.13 7.00 -3.60
CA CYS A 164 2.28 6.18 -4.78
C CYS A 164 2.11 7.04 -6.03
N ALA A 165 3.07 6.95 -6.96
CA ALA A 165 2.98 7.58 -8.27
C ALA A 165 2.53 6.53 -9.30
N LEU A 166 1.36 6.73 -9.87
CA LEU A 166 0.72 5.82 -10.82
C LEU A 166 0.62 6.46 -12.20
N ARG A 167 0.76 5.66 -13.23
CA ARG A 167 0.37 6.12 -14.58
C ARG A 167 -1.15 6.35 -14.62
N SER A 168 -1.58 7.43 -15.25
CA SER A 168 -2.99 7.82 -15.30
C SER A 168 -3.89 6.75 -15.92
N ASP A 169 -3.39 6.02 -16.94
CA ASP A 169 -4.09 4.92 -17.61
C ASP A 169 -4.27 3.66 -16.72
N GLN A 170 -3.53 3.55 -15.62
CA GLN A 170 -3.56 2.41 -14.69
C GLN A 170 -4.10 2.79 -13.30
N ALA A 171 -4.28 4.08 -13.02
CA ALA A 171 -4.54 4.60 -11.68
C ALA A 171 -5.75 3.96 -10.99
N VAL A 172 -6.85 3.73 -11.72
CA VAL A 172 -8.07 3.13 -11.15
C VAL A 172 -7.79 1.69 -10.69
N LYS A 173 -7.28 0.84 -11.58
CA LYS A 173 -7.05 -0.58 -11.29
C LYS A 173 -5.93 -0.77 -10.25
N ALA A 174 -4.81 -0.08 -10.41
CA ALA A 174 -3.70 -0.16 -9.48
C ALA A 174 -4.07 0.42 -8.11
N GLY A 175 -4.90 1.47 -8.07
CA GLY A 175 -5.37 2.09 -6.83
C GLY A 175 -6.07 1.12 -5.89
N PHE A 176 -6.83 0.14 -6.41
CA PHE A 176 -7.44 -0.90 -5.57
C PHE A 176 -6.38 -1.76 -4.85
N ALA A 177 -5.36 -2.22 -5.57
CA ALA A 177 -4.28 -3.01 -4.97
C ALA A 177 -3.49 -2.21 -3.93
N LEU A 178 -3.24 -0.92 -4.21
CA LEU A 178 -2.50 -0.05 -3.28
C LEU A 178 -3.31 0.29 -2.03
N ARG A 179 -4.64 0.45 -2.14
CA ARG A 179 -5.50 0.58 -0.96
C ARG A 179 -5.50 -0.71 -0.14
N ALA A 180 -5.54 -1.88 -0.77
CA ALA A 180 -5.41 -3.15 -0.07
C ALA A 180 -4.10 -3.23 0.72
N ILE A 181 -2.97 -2.76 0.16
CA ILE A 181 -1.69 -2.67 0.87
C ILE A 181 -1.79 -1.66 2.02
N ARG A 182 -2.30 -0.45 1.78
CA ARG A 182 -2.51 0.58 2.81
C ARG A 182 -3.30 0.02 4.00
N ASP A 183 -4.35 -0.74 3.72
CA ASP A 183 -5.26 -1.27 4.75
C ASP A 183 -4.62 -2.39 5.60
N THR A 184 -3.46 -2.93 5.18
CA THR A 184 -2.65 -3.84 6.01
C THR A 184 -1.76 -3.11 7.01
N ILE A 185 -1.56 -1.80 6.87
CA ILE A 185 -0.68 -1.04 7.73
C ILE A 185 -1.20 -1.06 9.17
N LYS A 186 -0.33 -1.46 10.09
CA LYS A 186 -0.55 -1.26 11.53
C LYS A 186 0.33 -0.09 11.97
N PRO A 187 -0.29 1.05 12.31
CA PRO A 187 0.45 2.23 12.74
C PRO A 187 1.16 2.01 14.08
N PRO A 188 2.20 2.82 14.41
CA PRO A 188 2.89 2.75 15.70
C PRO A 188 1.95 3.15 16.84
N LYS A 189 2.17 2.52 18.01
CA LYS A 189 1.41 2.78 19.25
C LYS A 189 1.92 4.01 19.98
#